data_3c6162812c16d3597074fdb526871547
#
_entry.id   3c6162812c16d3597074fdb526871547
#
_cell.length_a   1.000
_cell.length_b   1.000
_cell.length_c   1.000
_cell.angle_alpha   90.00
_cell.angle_beta   90.00
_cell.angle_gamma   90.00
#
_symmetry.space_group_name_H-M   'P 1'
#
loop_
_entity.id
_entity.type
_entity.pdbx_description
1 polymer ?
#
loop_
_entity_poly.entity_id
_entity_poly.type
_entity_poly.pdbx_seq_one_letter_code
_entity_poly.pdbx_strand_id
1 'polypeptide(L)'
;MRRTLLRSPAFARDLRKWLKSHPDAAASIEASLEQLSADAAHPSLRTHKLRGPLAGSWACSVGYDLRVVFEYAQHEGVEAILLLALGTHDQVY
;
A
#
# COMPACT_ATOMS: atom_id res chain seq x y z
N MET A 1 -12.51 -1.86 11.82
CA MET A 1 -11.93 -0.63 12.41
C MET A 1 -11.04 0.05 11.36
N ARG A 2 -11.26 1.35 11.16
CA ARG A 2 -10.50 2.10 10.16
C ARG A 2 -9.12 2.49 10.72
N ARG A 3 -8.07 2.31 9.91
CA ARG A 3 -6.72 2.71 10.28
C ARG A 3 -6.29 3.94 9.49
N THR A 4 -5.52 4.82 10.13
CA THR A 4 -4.96 5.99 9.46
C THR A 4 -3.84 5.53 8.50
N LEU A 5 -3.87 6.06 7.28
CA LEU A 5 -2.80 5.80 6.31
C LEU A 5 -1.75 6.91 6.38
N LEU A 6 -0.50 6.53 6.56
CA LEU A 6 0.64 7.45 6.57
C LEU A 6 1.48 7.16 5.34
N ARG A 7 1.76 8.19 4.54
CA ARG A 7 2.54 8.04 3.30
C ARG A 7 4.00 8.38 3.58
N SER A 8 4.89 7.40 3.40
CA SER A 8 6.33 7.69 3.47
C SER A 8 6.74 8.53 2.26
N PRO A 9 7.86 9.26 2.34
CA PRO A 9 8.37 9.98 1.17
C PRO A 9 8.61 9.08 -0.04
N ALA A 10 9.08 7.85 0.19
CA ALA A 10 9.30 6.89 -0.88
C ALA A 10 7.99 6.50 -1.55
N PHE A 11 6.95 6.23 -0.76
CA PHE A 11 5.63 5.90 -1.30
C PHE A 11 5.07 7.06 -2.13
N ALA A 12 5.16 8.28 -1.61
CA ALA A 12 4.65 9.47 -2.31
C ALA A 12 5.36 9.66 -3.65
N ARG A 13 6.67 9.43 -3.68
CA ARG A 13 7.47 9.50 -4.91
C ARG A 13 7.05 8.42 -5.90
N ASP A 14 6.88 7.19 -5.42
CA ASP A 14 6.48 6.06 -6.26
C ASP A 14 5.10 6.30 -6.87
N LEU A 15 4.17 6.80 -6.08
CA LEU A 15 2.81 7.10 -6.55
C LEU A 15 2.82 8.18 -7.62
N ARG A 16 3.57 9.25 -7.40
CA ARG A 16 3.70 10.34 -8.36
C ARG A 16 4.26 9.84 -9.69
N LYS A 17 5.31 9.03 -9.61
CA LYS A 17 5.96 8.45 -10.78
C LYS A 17 5.01 7.52 -11.55
N TRP A 18 4.30 6.67 -10.82
CA TRP A 18 3.34 5.75 -11.44
C TRP A 18 2.23 6.50 -12.17
N LEU A 19 1.67 7.53 -11.53
CA LEU A 19 0.55 8.28 -12.11
C LEU A 19 0.96 9.09 -13.34
N LYS A 20 2.22 9.46 -13.49
CA LYS A 20 2.69 10.11 -14.71
C LYS A 20 2.50 9.21 -15.93
N SER A 21 2.77 7.92 -15.78
CA SER A 21 2.65 6.95 -16.86
C SER A 21 1.26 6.32 -16.94
N HIS A 22 0.50 6.36 -15.83
CA HIS A 22 -0.80 5.71 -15.73
C HIS A 22 -1.80 6.63 -15.07
N PRO A 23 -2.13 7.78 -15.71
CA PRO A 23 -3.03 8.76 -15.06
C PRO A 23 -4.43 8.19 -14.78
N ASP A 24 -4.87 7.22 -15.57
CA ASP A 24 -6.19 6.60 -15.39
C ASP A 24 -6.26 5.73 -14.14
N ALA A 25 -5.12 5.40 -13.54
CA ALA A 25 -5.08 4.53 -12.37
C ALA A 25 -5.45 5.24 -11.06
N ALA A 26 -5.51 6.57 -11.05
CA ALA A 26 -5.70 7.33 -9.81
C ALA A 26 -6.92 6.88 -9.02
N ALA A 27 -8.07 6.74 -9.69
CA ALA A 27 -9.32 6.38 -9.01
C ALA A 27 -9.26 4.98 -8.40
N SER A 28 -8.71 4.00 -9.12
CA SER A 28 -8.62 2.63 -8.61
C SER A 28 -7.60 2.51 -7.48
N ILE A 29 -6.50 3.27 -7.53
CA ILE A 29 -5.53 3.30 -6.44
C ILE A 29 -6.17 3.89 -5.19
N GLU A 30 -6.87 5.02 -5.31
CA GLU A 30 -7.55 5.64 -4.17
C GLU A 30 -8.60 4.70 -3.57
N ALA A 31 -9.37 3.99 -4.40
CA ALA A 31 -10.36 3.04 -3.92
C ALA A 31 -9.70 1.89 -3.14
N SER A 32 -8.58 1.39 -3.63
CA SER A 32 -7.85 0.31 -2.95
C SER A 32 -7.24 0.78 -1.64
N LEU A 33 -6.70 2.00 -1.59
CA LEU A 33 -6.17 2.56 -0.35
C LEU A 33 -7.28 2.79 0.66
N GLU A 34 -8.44 3.24 0.22
CA GLU A 34 -9.60 3.37 1.10
C GLU A 34 -10.02 2.03 1.66
N GLN A 35 -10.02 0.98 0.83
CA GLN A 35 -10.31 -0.37 1.29
C GLN A 35 -9.28 -0.85 2.30
N LEU A 36 -8.00 -0.58 2.06
CA LEU A 36 -6.93 -0.94 2.99
C LEU A 36 -7.11 -0.27 4.34
N SER A 37 -7.48 1.01 4.33
CA SER A 37 -7.75 1.77 5.56
C SER A 37 -8.93 1.17 6.33
N ALA A 38 -9.99 0.81 5.63
CA ALA A 38 -11.22 0.30 6.25
C ALA A 38 -11.09 -1.15 6.71
N ASP A 39 -10.45 -1.99 5.92
CA ASP A 39 -10.32 -3.43 6.20
C ASP A 39 -9.10 -3.99 5.47
N ALA A 40 -7.97 -3.99 6.15
CA ALA A 40 -6.70 -4.46 5.58
C ALA A 40 -6.74 -5.95 5.21
N ALA A 41 -7.64 -6.72 5.79
CA ALA A 41 -7.78 -8.15 5.52
C ALA A 41 -8.81 -8.45 4.43
N HIS A 42 -9.38 -7.43 3.78
CA HIS A 42 -10.38 -7.65 2.74
C HIS A 42 -9.81 -8.54 1.62
N PRO A 43 -10.56 -9.57 1.19
CA PRO A 43 -10.03 -10.54 0.22
C PRO A 43 -9.53 -9.93 -1.09
N SER A 44 -10.14 -8.84 -1.56
CA SER A 44 -9.74 -8.20 -2.81
C SER A 44 -8.32 -7.65 -2.77
N LEU A 45 -7.78 -7.37 -1.59
CA LEU A 45 -6.44 -6.80 -1.42
C LEU A 45 -5.34 -7.86 -1.44
N ARG A 46 -5.67 -9.12 -1.16
CA ARG A 46 -4.70 -10.23 -1.08
C ARG A 46 -3.52 -9.89 -0.16
N THR A 47 -3.81 -9.26 0.97
CA THR A 47 -2.80 -8.86 1.94
C THR A 47 -2.04 -10.07 2.47
N HIS A 48 -0.71 -10.00 2.46
CA HIS A 48 0.12 -11.08 2.95
C HIS A 48 1.44 -10.56 3.52
N LYS A 49 2.02 -11.33 4.43
CA LYS A 49 3.32 -11.02 5.02
C LYS A 49 4.44 -11.26 4.02
N LEU A 50 5.45 -10.41 4.06
CA LEU A 50 6.65 -10.57 3.27
C LEU A 50 7.72 -11.31 4.06
N ARG A 51 8.66 -11.92 3.34
CA ARG A 51 9.73 -12.73 3.93
C ARG A 51 11.09 -12.20 3.50
N GLY A 52 12.16 -12.76 4.10
CA GLY A 52 13.52 -12.39 3.75
C GLY A 52 13.85 -10.95 4.11
N PRO A 53 14.48 -10.20 3.20
CA PRO A 53 14.87 -8.81 3.49
C PRO A 53 13.72 -7.88 3.84
N LEU A 54 12.51 -8.25 3.43
CA LEU A 54 11.31 -7.44 3.70
C LEU A 54 10.49 -7.97 4.87
N ALA A 55 11.04 -8.90 5.65
CA ALA A 55 10.35 -9.45 6.82
C ALA A 55 9.94 -8.32 7.76
N GLY A 56 8.70 -8.38 8.28
CA GLY A 56 8.12 -7.32 9.09
C GLY A 56 7.21 -6.40 8.30
N SER A 57 7.29 -6.45 6.98
CA SER A 57 6.39 -5.70 6.10
C SER A 57 5.33 -6.61 5.50
N TRP A 58 4.31 -5.98 4.95
CA TRP A 58 3.18 -6.63 4.30
C TRP A 58 3.02 -6.07 2.89
N ALA A 59 2.33 -6.81 2.05
CA ALA A 59 1.99 -6.31 0.72
C ALA A 59 0.52 -6.56 0.42
N CYS A 60 -0.06 -5.69 -0.40
CA CYS A 60 -1.41 -5.91 -0.92
C CYS A 60 -1.46 -5.55 -2.40
N SER A 61 -2.49 -6.08 -3.09
CA SER A 61 -2.73 -5.80 -4.50
C SER A 61 -3.58 -4.55 -4.66
N VAL A 62 -3.19 -3.71 -5.60
CA VAL A 62 -3.90 -2.47 -5.92
C VAL A 62 -4.10 -2.48 -7.43
N GLY A 63 -5.23 -3.00 -7.89
CA GLY A 63 -5.44 -3.21 -9.31
C GLY A 63 -4.70 -4.46 -9.82
N TYR A 64 -4.44 -4.51 -11.14
CA TYR A 64 -4.00 -5.74 -11.78
C TYR A 64 -2.59 -6.18 -11.40
N ASP A 65 -1.60 -5.32 -11.57
CA ASP A 65 -0.19 -5.70 -11.38
C ASP A 65 0.52 -4.77 -10.41
N LEU A 66 -0.23 -3.96 -9.69
CA LEU A 66 0.34 -2.98 -8.79
C LEU A 66 0.28 -3.49 -7.36
N ARG A 67 1.35 -3.27 -6.62
CA ARG A 67 1.47 -3.70 -5.22
C ARG A 67 1.82 -2.52 -4.34
N VAL A 68 1.29 -2.53 -3.12
CA VAL A 68 1.67 -1.59 -2.07
C VAL A 68 2.35 -2.39 -0.97
N VAL A 69 3.53 -1.94 -0.57
CA VAL A 69 4.24 -2.49 0.60
C VAL A 69 3.98 -1.56 1.78
N PHE A 70 3.61 -2.13 2.91
CA PHE A 70 3.25 -1.34 4.08
C PHE A 70 3.63 -2.07 5.37
N GLU A 71 3.57 -1.33 6.47
CA GLU A 71 3.74 -1.87 7.82
C GLU A 71 2.58 -1.42 8.68
N TYR A 72 2.14 -2.27 9.60
CA TYR A 72 1.24 -1.84 10.64
C TYR A 72 2.02 -1.01 11.65
N ALA A 73 1.44 0.10 12.09
CA ALA A 73 2.12 1.05 12.96
C ALA A 73 1.13 1.67 13.93
N GLN A 74 1.64 2.52 14.81
CA GLN A 74 0.80 3.38 15.62
C GLN A 74 1.21 4.82 15.41
N HIS A 75 0.24 5.71 15.41
CA HIS A 75 0.46 7.12 15.23
C HIS A 75 -0.42 7.87 16.23
N GLU A 76 0.21 8.60 17.11
CA GLU A 76 -0.51 9.36 18.16
C GLU A 76 -1.45 8.47 18.98
N GLY A 77 -1.00 7.24 19.26
CA GLY A 77 -1.76 6.31 20.10
C GLY A 77 -2.85 5.52 19.39
N VAL A 78 -3.02 5.70 18.07
CA VAL A 78 -4.02 4.97 17.31
C VAL A 78 -3.37 4.09 16.26
N GLU A 79 -4.07 3.03 15.85
CA GLU A 79 -3.59 2.13 14.83
C GLU A 79 -3.48 2.83 13.48
N ALA A 80 -2.37 2.57 12.79
CA ALA A 80 -2.07 3.19 11.52
C ALA A 80 -1.43 2.17 10.58
N ILE A 81 -1.36 2.53 9.30
CA ILE A 81 -0.65 1.78 8.27
C ILE A 81 0.34 2.74 7.64
N LEU A 82 1.61 2.39 7.70
CA LEU A 82 2.66 3.17 7.06
C LEU A 82 2.90 2.62 5.66
N LEU A 83 2.60 3.43 4.64
CA LEU A 83 2.78 3.05 3.23
C LEU A 83 4.23 3.29 2.85
N LEU A 84 4.93 2.23 2.44
CA LEU A 84 6.37 2.25 2.24
C LEU A 84 6.78 2.33 0.78
N ALA A 85 6.08 1.64 -0.11
CA ALA A 85 6.46 1.58 -1.51
C ALA A 85 5.26 1.22 -2.37
N LEU A 86 5.32 1.58 -3.65
CA LEU A 86 4.31 1.26 -4.64
C LEU A 86 5.03 0.90 -5.95
N GLY A 87 4.60 -0.17 -6.59
CA GLY A 87 5.17 -0.58 -7.86
C GLY A 87 4.64 -1.91 -8.31
N THR A 88 5.16 -2.41 -9.43
CA THR A 88 4.83 -3.76 -9.88
C THR A 88 5.49 -4.78 -8.97
N HIS A 89 5.09 -6.05 -9.09
CA HIS A 89 5.69 -7.13 -8.31
C HIS A 89 7.22 -7.10 -8.38
N ASP A 90 7.77 -6.95 -9.59
CA ASP A 90 9.22 -6.97 -9.77
C ASP A 90 9.90 -5.71 -9.22
N GLN A 91 9.18 -4.61 -9.11
CA GLN A 91 9.74 -3.36 -8.61
C GLN A 91 9.81 -3.29 -7.09
N VAL A 92 8.88 -3.95 -6.38
CA VAL A 92 8.80 -3.84 -4.92
C VAL A 92 9.33 -5.07 -4.20
N TYR A 93 9.47 -6.18 -4.87
CA TYR A 93 10.02 -7.43 -4.31
C TYR A 93 11.41 -7.73 -4.90
#